data_28152d828155136332507429947aafb4
#
_entry.id   28152d828155136332507429947aafb4
#
_cell.length_a   1.000
_cell.length_b   1.000
_cell.length_c   1.000
_cell.angle_alpha   90.00
_cell.angle_beta   90.00
_cell.angle_gamma   90.00
#
_symmetry.space_group_name_H-M   'P 1'
#
loop_
_entity.id
_entity.type
_entity.pdbx_description
1 polymer ?
#
loop_
_entity_poly.entity_id
_entity_poly.type
_entity_poly.pdbx_seq_one_letter_code
_entity_poly.pdbx_strand_id
1 'polypeptide(L)'
;MKLPKISIITTSYTMDRFKDITELLDSLQAQSYKNIEIIVVAERSPELAENIRNYAQKKDYPNVVVLYNQGEWGLSSARNLGIGQASGEIIAFVDDDALLFPNWAEETARAYAEDSTIVGLTGPILPLWEDKSMSWSPREFYWIFSCTYWDWTKPAEVRNGYGTNISFRREAFDLCGSFKTNLGAKGGGESGKHELGGEETEFSLRVRRQTHKRIVYHPNIKVKHKVYRYRLSNSFIRKRAYWEGYTKAMFGRLYHSNDEAVLSTEHELLHRIFSRLIPSSLKLVFSQPGVALRQLWVTILVLACVATGYLSYTISNLFHHSEGYIVG
;
A
#
# COMPACT_ATOMS: atom_id res chain seq x y z
N MET A 1 -18.89 24.58 2.56
CA MET A 1 -18.19 23.69 3.50
C MET A 1 -16.69 23.92 3.32
N LYS A 2 -15.94 24.13 4.41
CA LYS A 2 -14.49 24.31 4.33
C LYS A 2 -13.84 22.93 4.10
N LEU A 3 -13.07 22.79 3.04
CA LEU A 3 -12.36 21.55 2.76
C LEU A 3 -11.09 21.43 3.63
N PRO A 4 -10.76 20.23 4.13
CA PRO A 4 -9.66 20.00 5.06
C PRO A 4 -8.28 20.10 4.39
N LYS A 5 -7.25 20.56 5.12
CA LYS A 5 -5.86 20.48 4.69
C LYS A 5 -5.40 19.03 4.64
N ILE A 6 -4.66 18.65 3.60
CA ILE A 6 -4.11 17.32 3.43
C ILE A 6 -2.58 17.37 3.58
N SER A 7 -2.02 16.58 4.48
CA SER A 7 -0.59 16.27 4.55
C SER A 7 -0.32 14.99 3.78
N ILE A 8 0.47 15.07 2.71
CA ILE A 8 0.82 13.94 1.88
C ILE A 8 2.23 13.49 2.22
N ILE A 9 2.36 12.27 2.74
CA ILE A 9 3.62 11.69 3.20
C ILE A 9 4.08 10.66 2.18
N THR A 10 5.33 10.78 1.73
CA THR A 10 6.03 9.79 0.92
C THR A 10 7.39 9.47 1.51
N THR A 11 7.86 8.24 1.33
CA THR A 11 9.13 7.77 1.87
C THR A 11 9.99 7.20 0.76
N SER A 12 11.31 7.46 0.80
CA SER A 12 12.26 6.90 -0.17
C SER A 12 13.59 6.61 0.48
N TYR A 13 14.32 5.56 0.03
CA TYR A 13 15.53 5.09 0.71
C TYR A 13 16.74 4.87 -0.20
N THR A 14 16.60 5.08 -1.52
CA THR A 14 17.68 4.85 -2.49
C THR A 14 17.68 5.90 -3.60
N MET A 15 18.87 6.26 -4.05
CA MET A 15 19.06 7.16 -5.20
C MET A 15 18.45 6.62 -6.49
N ASP A 16 18.30 5.30 -6.62
CA ASP A 16 17.63 4.69 -7.80
C ASP A 16 16.18 5.18 -7.97
N ARG A 17 15.57 5.68 -6.87
CA ARG A 17 14.22 6.24 -6.84
C ARG A 17 14.17 7.75 -7.06
N PHE A 18 15.31 8.43 -7.25
CA PHE A 18 15.33 9.88 -7.37
C PHE A 18 14.46 10.40 -8.51
N LYS A 19 14.48 9.73 -9.67
CA LYS A 19 13.60 10.08 -10.78
C LYS A 19 12.13 9.87 -10.45
N ASP A 20 11.80 8.77 -9.78
CA ASP A 20 10.42 8.43 -9.41
C ASP A 20 9.84 9.48 -8.46
N ILE A 21 10.58 9.83 -7.40
CA ILE A 21 10.15 10.83 -6.42
C ILE A 21 10.01 12.22 -7.03
N THR A 22 10.86 12.61 -7.99
CA THR A 22 10.72 13.91 -8.67
C THR A 22 9.48 13.95 -9.56
N GLU A 23 9.15 12.88 -10.26
CA GLU A 23 7.91 12.76 -11.04
C GLU A 23 6.66 12.74 -10.12
N LEU A 24 6.75 12.10 -8.96
CA LEU A 24 5.70 12.18 -7.94
C LEU A 24 5.50 13.62 -7.47
N LEU A 25 6.56 14.35 -7.11
CA LEU A 25 6.50 15.75 -6.68
C LEU A 25 5.85 16.63 -7.75
N ASP A 26 6.22 16.46 -9.02
CA ASP A 26 5.60 17.20 -10.13
C ASP A 26 4.09 16.90 -10.23
N SER A 27 3.67 15.64 -10.03
CA SER A 27 2.25 15.26 -10.03
C SER A 27 1.47 15.83 -8.84
N LEU A 28 2.14 16.00 -7.70
CA LEU A 28 1.56 16.62 -6.50
C LEU A 28 1.41 18.14 -6.66
N GLN A 29 2.36 18.82 -7.29
CA GLN A 29 2.24 20.24 -7.59
C GLN A 29 1.13 20.52 -8.63
N ALA A 30 0.87 19.58 -9.52
CA ALA A 30 -0.17 19.67 -10.54
C ALA A 30 -1.60 19.44 -9.99
N GLN A 31 -1.79 19.17 -8.69
CA GLN A 31 -3.11 18.97 -8.12
C GLN A 31 -4.01 20.21 -8.25
N SER A 32 -5.30 19.99 -8.55
CA SER A 32 -6.31 21.07 -8.60
C SER A 32 -6.54 21.72 -7.23
N TYR A 33 -6.51 20.92 -6.16
CA TYR A 33 -6.64 21.37 -4.78
C TYR A 33 -5.29 21.78 -4.19
N LYS A 34 -5.16 23.03 -3.74
CA LYS A 34 -3.87 23.61 -3.31
C LYS A 34 -3.63 23.63 -1.80
N ASN A 35 -4.65 23.33 -0.96
CA ASN A 35 -4.46 23.26 0.48
C ASN A 35 -3.84 21.90 0.89
N ILE A 36 -2.64 21.66 0.35
CA ILE A 36 -1.84 20.48 0.60
C ILE A 36 -0.44 20.84 1.09
N GLU A 37 0.15 20.01 1.92
CA GLU A 37 1.59 20.01 2.22
C GLU A 37 2.15 18.62 1.87
N ILE A 38 3.41 18.60 1.45
CA ILE A 38 4.09 17.39 0.99
C ILE A 38 5.28 17.15 1.91
N ILE A 39 5.32 16.00 2.54
CA ILE A 39 6.38 15.60 3.46
C ILE A 39 7.08 14.39 2.86
N VAL A 40 8.32 14.61 2.46
CA VAL A 40 9.20 13.54 1.94
C VAL A 40 10.13 13.10 3.06
N VAL A 41 10.10 11.82 3.38
CA VAL A 41 11.01 11.24 4.38
C VAL A 41 12.03 10.38 3.65
N ALA A 42 13.27 10.85 3.59
CA ALA A 42 14.39 10.08 3.05
C ALA A 42 15.03 9.24 4.16
N GLU A 43 15.36 7.98 3.85
CA GLU A 43 16.08 7.07 4.74
C GLU A 43 17.43 6.70 4.14
N ARG A 44 18.42 6.36 4.99
CA ARG A 44 19.71 5.73 4.62
C ARG A 44 20.60 6.52 3.68
N SER A 45 20.07 7.46 2.91
CA SER A 45 20.82 8.25 1.94
C SER A 45 20.66 9.75 2.22
N PRO A 46 21.61 10.38 2.92
CA PRO A 46 21.67 11.83 3.07
C PRO A 46 21.71 12.54 1.69
N GLU A 47 22.41 11.94 0.72
CA GLU A 47 22.49 12.42 -0.65
C GLU A 47 21.09 12.50 -1.31
N LEU A 48 20.26 11.47 -1.13
CA LEU A 48 18.89 11.49 -1.64
C LEU A 48 18.09 12.66 -1.03
N ALA A 49 18.18 12.83 0.30
CA ALA A 49 17.49 13.93 0.97
C ALA A 49 17.91 15.29 0.42
N GLU A 50 19.22 15.50 0.21
CA GLU A 50 19.76 16.74 -0.32
C GLU A 50 19.33 16.98 -1.78
N ASN A 51 19.40 15.94 -2.61
CA ASN A 51 18.97 16.05 -4.01
C ASN A 51 17.47 16.36 -4.14
N ILE A 52 16.63 15.80 -3.25
CA ILE A 52 15.18 16.12 -3.23
C ILE A 52 14.96 17.58 -2.80
N ARG A 53 15.68 18.09 -1.77
CA ARG A 53 15.59 19.50 -1.36
C ARG A 53 15.99 20.43 -2.52
N ASN A 54 17.13 20.15 -3.16
CA ASN A 54 17.63 20.93 -4.27
C ASN A 54 16.64 20.93 -5.45
N TYR A 55 16.00 19.79 -5.73
CA TYR A 55 14.97 19.70 -6.75
C TYR A 55 13.75 20.56 -6.41
N ALA A 56 13.21 20.45 -5.19
CA ALA A 56 12.07 21.21 -4.74
C ALA A 56 12.35 22.72 -4.75
N GLN A 57 13.54 23.13 -4.31
CA GLN A 57 13.97 24.54 -4.34
C GLN A 57 14.11 25.05 -5.78
N LYS A 58 14.76 24.29 -6.67
CA LYS A 58 14.92 24.67 -8.09
C LYS A 58 13.57 24.83 -8.80
N LYS A 59 12.57 24.06 -8.42
CA LYS A 59 11.22 24.07 -8.99
C LYS A 59 10.26 25.05 -8.31
N ASP A 60 10.73 25.73 -7.27
CA ASP A 60 9.90 26.61 -6.43
C ASP A 60 8.65 25.91 -5.87
N TYR A 61 8.87 24.80 -5.14
CA TYR A 61 7.82 24.03 -4.47
C TYR A 61 7.77 24.34 -2.95
N PRO A 62 7.14 25.45 -2.54
CA PRO A 62 7.21 25.95 -1.15
C PRO A 62 6.49 25.06 -0.14
N ASN A 63 5.60 24.19 -0.58
CA ASN A 63 4.83 23.28 0.25
C ASN A 63 5.50 21.90 0.45
N VAL A 64 6.76 21.74 0.02
CA VAL A 64 7.54 20.49 0.17
C VAL A 64 8.50 20.62 1.36
N VAL A 65 8.36 19.70 2.30
CA VAL A 65 9.26 19.51 3.45
C VAL A 65 10.01 18.20 3.29
N VAL A 66 11.33 18.22 3.38
CA VAL A 66 12.17 17.02 3.26
C VAL A 66 12.83 16.71 4.60
N LEU A 67 12.46 15.58 5.18
CA LEU A 67 13.03 15.04 6.41
C LEU A 67 14.07 13.96 6.07
N TYR A 68 15.07 13.81 6.93
CA TYR A 68 15.99 12.68 6.89
C TYR A 68 15.83 11.84 8.16
N ASN A 69 15.45 10.57 7.99
CA ASN A 69 15.29 9.65 9.11
C ASN A 69 16.66 9.16 9.61
N GLN A 70 17.04 9.64 10.78
CA GLN A 70 18.27 9.25 11.49
C GLN A 70 18.01 8.15 12.55
N GLY A 71 16.74 7.81 12.78
CA GLY A 71 16.34 6.85 13.79
C GLY A 71 16.25 5.42 13.26
N GLU A 72 15.29 4.68 13.78
CA GLU A 72 15.01 3.31 13.31
C GLU A 72 14.61 3.31 11.83
N TRP A 73 15.20 2.42 11.05
CA TRP A 73 14.89 2.28 9.63
C TRP A 73 13.67 1.39 9.41
N GLY A 74 12.93 1.72 8.37
CA GLY A 74 11.78 0.96 7.92
C GLY A 74 10.59 1.85 7.56
N LEU A 75 9.74 1.35 6.69
CA LEU A 75 8.61 2.07 6.12
C LEU A 75 7.70 2.68 7.19
N SER A 76 7.35 1.91 8.23
CA SER A 76 6.51 2.38 9.34
C SER A 76 7.19 3.49 10.14
N SER A 77 8.49 3.36 10.43
CA SER A 77 9.25 4.38 11.16
C SER A 77 9.35 5.68 10.37
N ALA A 78 9.65 5.59 9.08
CA ALA A 78 9.70 6.76 8.20
C ALA A 78 8.33 7.44 8.07
N ARG A 79 7.24 6.67 7.89
CA ARG A 79 5.88 7.22 7.87
C ARG A 79 5.53 7.89 9.20
N ASN A 80 5.91 7.29 10.34
CA ASN A 80 5.68 7.87 11.68
C ASN A 80 6.41 9.20 11.86
N LEU A 81 7.65 9.32 11.36
CA LEU A 81 8.38 10.60 11.35
C LEU A 81 7.61 11.65 10.54
N GLY A 82 7.08 11.28 9.37
CA GLY A 82 6.25 12.15 8.55
C GLY A 82 4.94 12.55 9.24
N ILE A 83 4.26 11.63 9.95
CA ILE A 83 3.06 11.91 10.73
C ILE A 83 3.34 12.98 11.80
N GLY A 84 4.46 12.86 12.49
CA GLY A 84 4.86 13.85 13.52
C GLY A 84 5.08 15.25 12.97
N GLN A 85 5.47 15.40 11.70
CA GLN A 85 5.64 16.70 11.04
C GLN A 85 4.34 17.23 10.42
N ALA A 86 3.39 16.36 10.12
CA ALA A 86 2.17 16.71 9.41
C ALA A 86 1.31 17.68 10.21
N SER A 87 0.70 18.66 9.55
CA SER A 87 -0.21 19.68 10.14
C SER A 87 -1.64 19.62 9.57
N GLY A 88 -1.88 18.82 8.52
CA GLY A 88 -3.19 18.69 7.88
C GLY A 88 -4.20 17.91 8.73
N GLU A 89 -5.46 18.15 8.51
CA GLU A 89 -6.60 17.42 9.11
C GLU A 89 -6.71 15.99 8.55
N ILE A 90 -6.19 15.79 7.33
CA ILE A 90 -6.09 14.52 6.66
C ILE A 90 -4.62 14.19 6.45
N ILE A 91 -4.22 12.97 6.76
CA ILE A 91 -2.87 12.44 6.56
C ILE A 91 -2.95 11.35 5.49
N ALA A 92 -2.27 11.56 4.38
CA ALA A 92 -2.27 10.66 3.23
C ALA A 92 -0.88 10.07 3.01
N PHE A 93 -0.84 8.85 2.53
CA PHE A 93 0.38 8.13 2.17
C PHE A 93 0.35 7.76 0.70
N VAL A 94 1.47 7.99 0.03
CA VAL A 94 1.71 7.58 -1.35
C VAL A 94 3.15 7.05 -1.46
N ASP A 95 3.36 6.03 -2.30
CA ASP A 95 4.70 5.51 -2.53
C ASP A 95 5.49 6.42 -3.48
N ASP A 96 6.82 6.40 -3.41
CA ASP A 96 7.71 7.26 -4.19
C ASP A 96 7.65 7.01 -5.71
N ASP A 97 7.10 5.87 -6.14
CA ASP A 97 6.89 5.49 -7.53
C ASP A 97 5.41 5.59 -7.97
N ALA A 98 4.60 6.36 -7.24
CA ALA A 98 3.22 6.68 -7.60
C ALA A 98 3.13 8.00 -8.39
N LEU A 99 2.10 8.12 -9.24
CA LEU A 99 1.71 9.35 -9.93
C LEU A 99 0.22 9.60 -9.71
N LEU A 100 -0.11 10.74 -9.13
CA LEU A 100 -1.49 11.08 -8.79
C LEU A 100 -2.24 11.69 -9.98
N PHE A 101 -3.52 11.38 -10.10
CA PHE A 101 -4.39 12.11 -11.03
C PHE A 101 -4.61 13.54 -10.55
N PRO A 102 -4.79 14.52 -11.45
CA PRO A 102 -4.84 15.95 -11.08
C PRO A 102 -5.92 16.33 -10.08
N ASN A 103 -7.01 15.57 -10.00
CA ASN A 103 -8.14 15.81 -9.08
C ASN A 103 -8.06 14.97 -7.80
N TRP A 104 -6.99 14.23 -7.56
CA TRP A 104 -6.88 13.28 -6.43
C TRP A 104 -7.08 13.98 -5.08
N ALA A 105 -6.39 15.10 -4.86
CA ALA A 105 -6.46 15.83 -3.59
C ALA A 105 -7.83 16.48 -3.38
N GLU A 106 -8.46 16.98 -4.44
CA GLU A 106 -9.81 17.57 -4.39
C GLU A 106 -10.86 16.52 -4.04
N GLU A 107 -10.86 15.37 -4.73
CA GLU A 107 -11.78 14.26 -4.45
C GLU A 107 -11.60 13.71 -3.04
N THR A 108 -10.35 13.62 -2.57
CA THR A 108 -10.03 13.21 -1.20
C THR A 108 -10.60 14.22 -0.18
N ALA A 109 -10.32 15.51 -0.35
CA ALA A 109 -10.82 16.55 0.57
C ALA A 109 -12.34 16.59 0.60
N ARG A 110 -13.00 16.49 -0.56
CA ARG A 110 -14.45 16.49 -0.71
C ARG A 110 -15.10 15.30 -0.02
N ALA A 111 -14.60 14.08 -0.26
CA ALA A 111 -15.14 12.87 0.34
C ALA A 111 -15.10 12.90 1.88
N TYR A 112 -14.02 13.41 2.46
CA TYR A 112 -13.95 13.61 3.92
C TYR A 112 -14.86 14.72 4.44
N ALA A 113 -15.06 15.78 3.67
CA ALA A 113 -15.94 16.87 4.06
C ALA A 113 -17.43 16.46 4.02
N GLU A 114 -17.81 15.63 3.08
CA GLU A 114 -19.19 15.19 2.86
C GLU A 114 -19.65 14.10 3.84
N ASP A 115 -18.72 13.25 4.32
CA ASP A 115 -19.06 12.11 5.19
C ASP A 115 -18.12 12.00 6.40
N SER A 116 -18.61 12.38 7.57
CA SER A 116 -17.88 12.30 8.85
C SER A 116 -17.69 10.88 9.37
N THR A 117 -18.42 9.91 8.85
CA THR A 117 -18.27 8.48 9.23
C THR A 117 -17.09 7.81 8.53
N ILE A 118 -16.48 8.47 7.55
CA ILE A 118 -15.26 8.00 6.89
C ILE A 118 -14.06 8.41 7.74
N VAL A 119 -13.29 7.41 8.20
CA VAL A 119 -12.02 7.62 8.90
C VAL A 119 -10.81 7.39 7.99
N GLY A 120 -10.96 6.56 6.97
CA GLY A 120 -9.92 6.28 5.99
C GLY A 120 -10.46 6.22 4.56
N LEU A 121 -9.66 6.67 3.60
CA LEU A 121 -9.97 6.61 2.17
C LEU A 121 -8.85 5.93 1.40
N THR A 122 -9.24 5.17 0.40
CA THR A 122 -8.37 4.60 -0.64
C THR A 122 -9.06 4.71 -1.99
N GLY A 123 -8.39 4.35 -3.05
CA GLY A 123 -8.98 4.37 -4.40
C GLY A 123 -8.19 3.51 -5.39
N PRO A 124 -8.51 3.60 -6.68
CA PRO A 124 -7.82 2.83 -7.71
C PRO A 124 -6.33 3.11 -7.75
N ILE A 125 -5.54 2.05 -7.74
CA ILE A 125 -4.11 2.05 -8.01
C ILE A 125 -3.89 1.31 -9.31
N LEU A 126 -3.67 2.07 -10.39
CA LEU A 126 -3.57 1.55 -11.74
C LEU A 126 -2.11 1.24 -12.07
N PRO A 127 -1.78 0.04 -12.59
CA PRO A 127 -0.41 -0.27 -12.95
C PRO A 127 0.06 0.59 -14.13
N LEU A 128 1.17 1.28 -13.94
CA LEU A 128 1.94 1.92 -15.00
C LEU A 128 3.10 0.98 -15.36
N TRP A 129 2.83 0.10 -16.31
CA TRP A 129 3.80 -0.89 -16.73
C TRP A 129 5.03 -0.24 -17.39
N GLU A 130 6.23 -0.64 -16.97
CA GLU A 130 7.50 -0.24 -17.61
C GLU A 130 7.50 -0.62 -19.11
N ASP A 131 6.87 -1.74 -19.43
CA ASP A 131 6.70 -2.24 -20.78
C ASP A 131 5.29 -2.85 -20.96
N LYS A 132 4.63 -2.52 -22.06
CA LYS A 132 3.28 -3.03 -22.38
C LYS A 132 3.21 -4.56 -22.42
N SER A 133 4.31 -5.24 -22.75
CA SER A 133 4.37 -6.71 -22.73
C SER A 133 4.14 -7.33 -21.34
N MET A 134 4.21 -6.52 -20.28
CA MET A 134 3.96 -6.95 -18.91
C MET A 134 2.47 -7.04 -18.56
N SER A 135 1.58 -6.48 -19.37
CA SER A 135 0.12 -6.41 -19.11
C SER A 135 -0.61 -7.77 -19.19
N TRP A 136 0.10 -8.85 -19.47
CA TRP A 136 -0.45 -10.23 -19.41
C TRP A 136 -0.83 -10.67 -17.99
N SER A 137 -0.28 -10.02 -16.97
CA SER A 137 -0.52 -10.39 -15.57
C SER A 137 -2.01 -10.32 -15.23
N PRO A 138 -2.59 -11.36 -14.60
CA PRO A 138 -3.98 -11.35 -14.18
C PRO A 138 -4.25 -10.22 -13.17
N ARG A 139 -5.40 -9.56 -13.30
CA ARG A 139 -5.80 -8.47 -12.41
C ARG A 139 -5.94 -8.93 -10.95
N GLU A 140 -6.34 -10.17 -10.74
CA GLU A 140 -6.45 -10.81 -9.43
C GLU A 140 -5.13 -10.80 -8.65
N PHE A 141 -3.98 -10.68 -9.34
CA PHE A 141 -2.66 -10.63 -8.73
C PHE A 141 -2.03 -9.23 -8.74
N TYR A 142 -2.78 -8.18 -9.06
CA TYR A 142 -2.27 -6.81 -9.02
C TYR A 142 -1.79 -6.37 -7.63
N TRP A 143 -2.32 -6.96 -6.56
CA TRP A 143 -1.85 -6.73 -5.20
C TRP A 143 -0.35 -7.05 -5.01
N ILE A 144 0.22 -8.00 -5.79
CA ILE A 144 1.66 -8.32 -5.80
C ILE A 144 2.49 -7.07 -6.15
N PHE A 145 1.92 -6.19 -6.98
CA PHE A 145 2.53 -4.96 -7.46
C PHE A 145 2.02 -3.72 -6.72
N SER A 146 1.37 -3.89 -5.57
CA SER A 146 0.70 -2.81 -4.82
C SER A 146 -0.34 -2.05 -5.67
N CYS A 147 -0.99 -2.75 -6.62
CA CYS A 147 -2.07 -2.22 -7.45
C CYS A 147 -3.41 -2.85 -7.07
N THR A 148 -4.50 -2.15 -7.32
CA THR A 148 -5.85 -2.67 -7.04
C THR A 148 -6.39 -3.47 -8.21
N TYR A 149 -7.16 -4.52 -7.90
CA TYR A 149 -7.92 -5.29 -8.88
C TYR A 149 -9.41 -4.90 -8.92
N TRP A 150 -9.84 -4.03 -7.98
CA TRP A 150 -11.22 -3.54 -7.89
C TRP A 150 -11.53 -2.63 -9.08
N ASP A 151 -12.69 -2.85 -9.69
CA ASP A 151 -13.24 -2.07 -10.80
C ASP A 151 -14.57 -1.42 -10.42
N TRP A 152 -14.75 -1.16 -9.11
CA TRP A 152 -15.97 -0.54 -8.61
C TRP A 152 -16.09 0.91 -9.09
N THR A 153 -17.29 1.22 -9.58
CA THR A 153 -17.63 2.55 -10.11
C THR A 153 -18.32 3.45 -9.09
N LYS A 154 -18.61 2.92 -7.89
CA LYS A 154 -19.21 3.62 -6.76
C LYS A 154 -18.34 3.46 -5.52
N PRO A 155 -18.41 4.41 -4.57
CA PRO A 155 -17.79 4.24 -3.25
C PRO A 155 -18.27 2.95 -2.58
N ALA A 156 -17.34 2.24 -1.93
CA ALA A 156 -17.62 1.00 -1.23
C ALA A 156 -16.78 0.90 0.03
N GLU A 157 -17.33 0.34 1.10
CA GLU A 157 -16.57 0.05 2.30
C GLU A 157 -15.56 -1.06 2.03
N VAL A 158 -14.34 -0.89 2.56
CA VAL A 158 -13.26 -1.86 2.45
C VAL A 158 -12.62 -2.10 3.81
N ARG A 159 -11.96 -3.24 3.97
CA ARG A 159 -11.21 -3.54 5.19
C ARG A 159 -10.03 -2.58 5.38
N ASN A 160 -9.24 -2.35 4.34
CA ASN A 160 -8.05 -1.51 4.29
C ASN A 160 -7.76 -1.05 2.86
N GLY A 161 -6.89 -0.06 2.71
CA GLY A 161 -6.25 0.30 1.44
C GLY A 161 -4.81 -0.23 1.36
N TYR A 162 -4.10 0.20 0.32
CA TYR A 162 -2.66 -0.03 0.13
C TYR A 162 -1.90 1.26 0.37
N GLY A 163 -0.69 1.18 0.94
CA GLY A 163 0.16 2.31 1.25
C GLY A 163 0.48 3.25 0.08
N THR A 164 0.35 2.74 -1.14
CA THR A 164 0.49 3.52 -2.38
C THR A 164 -0.62 4.56 -2.55
N ASN A 165 -1.80 4.36 -1.94
CA ASN A 165 -2.96 5.26 -2.04
C ASN A 165 -3.90 5.05 -0.85
N ILE A 166 -3.53 5.58 0.30
CA ILE A 166 -4.38 5.52 1.50
C ILE A 166 -4.27 6.84 2.28
N SER A 167 -5.37 7.25 2.87
CA SER A 167 -5.39 8.40 3.78
C SER A 167 -6.27 8.12 4.99
N PHE A 168 -6.04 8.88 6.06
CA PHE A 168 -6.81 8.81 7.30
C PHE A 168 -7.06 10.21 7.84
N ARG A 169 -8.15 10.39 8.59
CA ARG A 169 -8.29 11.57 9.44
C ARG A 169 -7.18 11.58 10.49
N ARG A 170 -6.68 12.77 10.84
CA ARG A 170 -5.68 12.93 11.90
C ARG A 170 -6.13 12.31 13.21
N GLU A 171 -7.41 12.45 13.55
CA GLU A 171 -7.98 11.84 14.76
C GLU A 171 -7.72 10.33 14.89
N ALA A 172 -7.55 9.63 13.78
CA ALA A 172 -7.21 8.21 13.79
C ALA A 172 -5.84 7.96 14.44
N PHE A 173 -4.85 8.84 14.16
CA PHE A 173 -3.53 8.76 14.78
C PHE A 173 -3.53 9.24 16.22
N ASP A 174 -4.32 10.26 16.52
CA ASP A 174 -4.46 10.81 17.88
C ASP A 174 -5.09 9.77 18.83
N LEU A 175 -6.09 9.02 18.36
CA LEU A 175 -6.80 7.99 19.14
C LEU A 175 -6.08 6.64 19.17
N CYS A 176 -5.55 6.22 18.03
CA CYS A 176 -5.04 4.86 17.86
C CYS A 176 -3.52 4.77 17.89
N GLY A 177 -2.80 5.90 17.96
CA GLY A 177 -1.34 5.93 17.80
C GLY A 177 -0.89 5.72 16.35
N SER A 178 0.41 5.64 16.13
CA SER A 178 1.04 5.56 14.82
C SER A 178 1.14 4.12 14.29
N PHE A 179 1.78 3.92 13.15
CA PHE A 179 2.09 2.57 12.62
C PHE A 179 3.03 1.81 13.55
N LYS A 180 2.84 0.50 13.68
CA LYS A 180 3.74 -0.37 14.43
C LYS A 180 5.04 -0.60 13.66
N THR A 181 6.19 -0.28 14.26
CA THR A 181 7.52 -0.34 13.60
C THR A 181 8.06 -1.76 13.41
N ASN A 182 7.45 -2.75 14.06
CA ASN A 182 7.72 -4.16 13.80
C ASN A 182 7.05 -4.70 12.53
N LEU A 183 6.16 -3.90 11.91
CA LEU A 183 5.53 -4.14 10.62
C LEU A 183 6.06 -3.13 9.59
N GLY A 184 5.88 -3.44 8.31
CA GLY A 184 6.37 -2.62 7.20
C GLY A 184 7.74 -3.07 6.69
N ALA A 185 7.92 -2.93 5.38
CA ALA A 185 9.17 -3.32 4.72
C ALA A 185 10.36 -2.55 5.31
N LYS A 186 11.38 -3.28 5.72
CA LYS A 186 12.66 -2.69 6.17
C LYS A 186 13.69 -2.65 5.03
N GLY A 187 13.32 -2.32 3.83
CA GLY A 187 14.08 -2.27 2.58
C GLY A 187 15.59 -2.52 2.67
N GLY A 188 16.17 -3.27 1.72
CA GLY A 188 17.64 -3.49 1.62
C GLY A 188 18.26 -4.46 2.62
N GLY A 189 17.48 -5.26 3.33
CA GLY A 189 18.02 -6.29 4.22
C GLY A 189 18.52 -7.51 3.45
N GLU A 190 19.81 -7.85 3.59
CA GLU A 190 20.41 -9.09 3.08
C GLU A 190 19.82 -10.36 3.73
N SER A 191 19.15 -10.22 4.86
CA SER A 191 18.44 -11.31 5.52
C SER A 191 16.94 -11.18 5.34
N GLY A 192 16.31 -12.08 4.59
CA GLY A 192 14.88 -12.13 4.26
C GLY A 192 13.88 -12.14 5.44
N LYS A 193 14.30 -11.77 6.64
CA LYS A 193 13.51 -11.69 7.87
C LYS A 193 12.72 -10.38 8.06
N HIS A 194 12.88 -9.37 7.17
CA HIS A 194 12.36 -8.02 7.40
C HIS A 194 11.40 -7.53 6.30
N GLU A 195 10.69 -8.42 5.63
CA GLU A 195 9.69 -8.06 4.62
C GLU A 195 8.24 -8.26 5.10
N LEU A 196 8.05 -8.25 6.41
CA LEU A 196 6.72 -8.32 6.99
C LEU A 196 5.99 -7.02 6.67
N GLY A 197 5.14 -7.05 5.64
CA GLY A 197 4.24 -5.96 5.32
C GLY A 197 2.99 -5.98 6.21
N GLY A 198 2.01 -5.16 5.84
CA GLY A 198 0.68 -5.17 6.44
C GLY A 198 0.48 -4.13 7.54
N GLU A 199 1.38 -3.15 7.64
CA GLU A 199 1.26 -2.03 8.56
C GLU A 199 -0.02 -1.23 8.32
N GLU A 200 -0.40 -1.02 7.06
CA GLU A 200 -1.67 -0.36 6.70
C GLU A 200 -2.89 -1.22 7.06
N THR A 201 -2.77 -2.53 6.91
CA THR A 201 -3.84 -3.46 7.27
C THR A 201 -4.04 -3.47 8.78
N GLU A 202 -2.95 -3.58 9.56
CA GLU A 202 -2.99 -3.52 11.03
C GLU A 202 -3.61 -2.20 11.49
N PHE A 203 -3.10 -1.08 11.00
CA PHE A 203 -3.60 0.22 11.38
C PHE A 203 -5.08 0.40 11.01
N SER A 204 -5.47 -0.03 9.82
CA SER A 204 -6.86 0.00 9.37
C SER A 204 -7.81 -0.80 10.27
N LEU A 205 -7.41 -2.02 10.65
CA LEU A 205 -8.19 -2.85 11.57
C LEU A 205 -8.30 -2.21 12.96
N ARG A 206 -7.22 -1.67 13.49
CA ARG A 206 -7.17 -1.01 14.80
C ARG A 206 -8.04 0.24 14.82
N VAL A 207 -7.94 1.09 13.80
CA VAL A 207 -8.76 2.31 13.67
C VAL A 207 -10.24 1.98 13.55
N ARG A 208 -10.63 1.02 12.72
CA ARG A 208 -12.04 0.60 12.60
C ARG A 208 -12.62 0.10 13.92
N ARG A 209 -11.84 -0.70 14.68
CA ARG A 209 -12.28 -1.22 15.99
C ARG A 209 -12.46 -0.12 17.03
N GLN A 210 -11.55 0.86 17.06
CA GLN A 210 -11.58 1.89 18.10
C GLN A 210 -12.55 3.02 17.79
N THR A 211 -12.70 3.37 16.50
CA THR A 211 -13.54 4.51 16.08
C THR A 211 -14.95 4.12 15.65
N HIS A 212 -15.18 2.84 15.33
CA HIS A 212 -16.41 2.34 14.70
C HIS A 212 -16.76 3.07 13.39
N LYS A 213 -15.77 3.73 12.77
CA LYS A 213 -15.89 4.42 11.48
C LYS A 213 -15.40 3.54 10.33
N ARG A 214 -15.72 3.97 9.10
CA ARG A 214 -15.48 3.20 7.89
C ARG A 214 -14.21 3.60 7.17
N ILE A 215 -13.58 2.64 6.49
CA ILE A 215 -12.59 2.88 5.44
C ILE A 215 -13.30 2.66 4.12
N VAL A 216 -13.18 3.62 3.20
CA VAL A 216 -13.94 3.63 1.96
C VAL A 216 -13.00 3.67 0.75
N TYR A 217 -13.24 2.79 -0.20
CA TYR A 217 -12.72 2.91 -1.55
C TYR A 217 -13.54 3.93 -2.33
N HIS A 218 -12.87 4.94 -2.91
CA HIS A 218 -13.53 5.95 -3.73
C HIS A 218 -12.99 5.91 -5.17
N PRO A 219 -13.85 5.69 -6.20
CA PRO A 219 -13.40 5.42 -7.57
C PRO A 219 -12.69 6.59 -8.27
N ASN A 220 -12.83 7.81 -7.76
CA ASN A 220 -12.21 9.00 -8.34
C ASN A 220 -10.85 9.34 -7.71
N ILE A 221 -10.51 8.76 -6.56
CA ILE A 221 -9.22 8.96 -5.87
C ILE A 221 -8.17 8.05 -6.50
N LYS A 222 -7.72 8.39 -7.71
CA LYS A 222 -6.91 7.51 -8.56
C LYS A 222 -5.42 7.85 -8.51
N VAL A 223 -4.60 6.80 -8.49
CA VAL A 223 -3.15 6.92 -8.71
C VAL A 223 -2.70 5.91 -9.77
N LYS A 224 -1.57 6.20 -10.43
CA LYS A 224 -0.82 5.22 -11.20
C LYS A 224 0.39 4.81 -10.37
N HIS A 225 0.73 3.52 -10.38
CA HIS A 225 1.89 2.99 -9.69
C HIS A 225 2.82 2.33 -10.71
N LYS A 226 4.10 2.74 -10.72
CA LYS A 226 5.09 2.20 -11.64
C LYS A 226 5.40 0.74 -11.32
N VAL A 227 5.24 -0.12 -12.31
CA VAL A 227 5.52 -1.54 -12.17
C VAL A 227 6.71 -1.90 -13.05
N TYR A 228 7.86 -2.07 -12.42
CA TYR A 228 9.12 -2.41 -13.07
C TYR A 228 9.18 -3.89 -13.43
N ARG A 229 9.93 -4.24 -14.48
CA ARG A 229 10.05 -5.59 -15.03
C ARG A 229 10.48 -6.63 -13.99
N TYR A 230 11.38 -6.28 -13.07
CA TYR A 230 11.84 -7.20 -12.03
C TYR A 230 10.71 -7.72 -11.13
N ARG A 231 9.61 -6.96 -10.98
CA ARG A 231 8.44 -7.35 -10.16
C ARG A 231 7.65 -8.51 -10.78
N LEU A 232 7.84 -8.79 -12.10
CA LEU A 232 7.29 -9.97 -12.76
C LEU A 232 8.21 -11.21 -12.72
N SER A 233 9.38 -11.10 -12.09
CA SER A 233 10.25 -12.26 -11.90
C SER A 233 9.62 -13.28 -10.94
N ASN A 234 9.83 -14.57 -11.22
CA ASN A 234 9.36 -15.64 -10.31
C ASN A 234 9.89 -15.47 -8.88
N SER A 235 11.11 -14.93 -8.72
CA SER A 235 11.69 -14.67 -7.40
C SER A 235 10.89 -13.63 -6.63
N PHE A 236 10.57 -12.48 -7.26
CA PHE A 236 9.79 -11.43 -6.64
C PHE A 236 8.37 -11.91 -6.29
N ILE A 237 7.69 -12.58 -7.24
CA ILE A 237 6.33 -13.10 -7.05
C ILE A 237 6.28 -14.10 -5.89
N ARG A 238 7.23 -15.07 -5.86
CA ARG A 238 7.30 -16.07 -4.77
C ARG A 238 7.49 -15.41 -3.41
N LYS A 239 8.43 -14.47 -3.32
CA LYS A 239 8.75 -13.78 -2.07
C LYS A 239 7.54 -12.99 -1.58
N ARG A 240 6.91 -12.21 -2.46
CA ARG A 240 5.73 -11.40 -2.13
C ARG A 240 4.54 -12.27 -1.73
N ALA A 241 4.26 -13.33 -2.45
CA ALA A 241 3.17 -14.26 -2.15
C ALA A 241 3.38 -15.03 -0.84
N TYR A 242 4.60 -15.46 -0.56
CA TYR A 242 4.93 -16.13 0.71
C TYR A 242 4.66 -15.22 1.92
N TRP A 243 5.19 -13.99 1.88
CA TRP A 243 5.00 -13.05 2.99
C TRP A 243 3.56 -12.59 3.14
N GLU A 244 2.81 -12.50 2.06
CA GLU A 244 1.36 -12.24 2.13
C GLU A 244 0.65 -13.35 2.92
N GLY A 245 0.89 -14.63 2.59
CA GLY A 245 0.32 -15.75 3.31
C GLY A 245 0.71 -15.76 4.79
N TYR A 246 1.98 -15.52 5.10
CA TYR A 246 2.49 -15.43 6.47
C TYR A 246 1.79 -14.32 7.28
N THR A 247 1.68 -13.13 6.69
CA THR A 247 1.02 -11.97 7.32
C THR A 247 -0.47 -12.23 7.56
N LYS A 248 -1.17 -12.91 6.63
CA LYS A 248 -2.59 -13.26 6.80
C LYS A 248 -2.82 -14.25 7.93
N ALA A 249 -1.96 -15.26 8.07
CA ALA A 249 -2.01 -16.18 9.19
C ALA A 249 -1.78 -15.44 10.54
N MET A 250 -0.82 -14.51 10.56
CA MET A 250 -0.54 -13.66 11.71
C MET A 250 -1.76 -12.80 12.09
N PHE A 251 -2.37 -12.10 11.15
CA PHE A 251 -3.55 -11.28 11.44
C PHE A 251 -4.77 -12.10 11.82
N GLY A 252 -5.00 -13.25 11.18
CA GLY A 252 -6.03 -14.18 11.57
C GLY A 252 -5.91 -14.58 13.04
N ARG A 253 -4.69 -14.72 13.57
CA ARG A 253 -4.46 -15.05 14.98
C ARG A 253 -4.57 -13.83 15.91
N LEU A 254 -3.96 -12.69 15.55
CA LEU A 254 -3.93 -11.48 16.39
C LEU A 254 -5.30 -10.84 16.55
N TYR A 255 -6.12 -10.91 15.53
CA TYR A 255 -7.47 -10.35 15.51
C TYR A 255 -8.55 -11.42 15.67
N HIS A 256 -8.16 -12.58 16.27
CA HIS A 256 -9.06 -13.68 16.59
C HIS A 256 -10.19 -13.17 17.47
N SER A 257 -11.33 -13.23 16.96
CA SER A 257 -12.66 -13.45 17.52
C SER A 257 -13.70 -12.65 16.72
N ASN A 258 -14.64 -13.36 16.13
CA ASN A 258 -15.94 -12.87 15.67
C ASN A 258 -15.97 -11.79 14.57
N ASP A 259 -14.83 -11.36 14.01
CA ASP A 259 -14.82 -10.41 12.91
C ASP A 259 -14.57 -11.18 11.60
N GLU A 260 -15.66 -11.65 10.97
CA GLU A 260 -15.64 -12.30 9.65
C GLU A 260 -14.97 -11.41 8.58
N ALA A 261 -14.82 -10.11 8.88
CA ALA A 261 -14.21 -9.13 8.00
C ALA A 261 -12.67 -9.27 7.85
N VAL A 262 -11.96 -9.95 8.78
CA VAL A 262 -10.48 -10.00 8.77
C VAL A 262 -9.93 -10.68 7.51
N LEU A 263 -10.58 -11.72 6.99
CA LEU A 263 -10.19 -12.48 5.80
C LEU A 263 -11.21 -12.41 4.65
N SER A 264 -12.17 -11.50 4.71
CA SER A 264 -13.23 -11.38 3.69
C SER A 264 -12.68 -11.10 2.29
N THR A 265 -11.70 -10.21 2.19
CA THR A 265 -11.04 -9.84 0.93
C THR A 265 -10.32 -11.03 0.31
N GLU A 266 -9.69 -11.89 1.12
CA GLU A 266 -8.98 -13.08 0.68
C GLU A 266 -9.95 -14.15 0.17
N HIS A 267 -11.08 -14.34 0.83
CA HIS A 267 -12.13 -15.26 0.39
C HIS A 267 -12.73 -14.81 -0.95
N GLU A 268 -13.03 -13.51 -1.09
CA GLU A 268 -13.49 -12.95 -2.37
C GLU A 268 -12.46 -13.17 -3.49
N LEU A 269 -11.17 -12.91 -3.21
CA LEU A 269 -10.10 -13.10 -4.17
C LEU A 269 -9.98 -14.57 -4.62
N LEU A 270 -10.01 -15.51 -3.69
CA LEU A 270 -10.00 -16.94 -4.00
C LEU A 270 -11.21 -17.32 -4.87
N HIS A 271 -12.40 -16.87 -4.50
CA HIS A 271 -13.60 -17.11 -5.32
C HIS A 271 -13.41 -16.57 -6.75
N ARG A 272 -12.87 -15.36 -6.94
CA ARG A 272 -12.59 -14.79 -8.27
C ARG A 272 -11.53 -15.60 -9.04
N ILE A 273 -10.50 -16.11 -8.38
CA ILE A 273 -9.47 -16.94 -9.02
C ILE A 273 -10.11 -18.20 -9.59
N PHE A 274 -10.89 -18.93 -8.80
CA PHE A 274 -11.49 -20.20 -9.24
C PHE A 274 -12.67 -20.01 -10.19
N SER A 275 -13.52 -18.99 -10.02
CA SER A 275 -14.72 -18.79 -10.82
C SER A 275 -14.49 -17.99 -12.11
N ARG A 276 -13.43 -17.18 -12.19
CA ARG A 276 -13.16 -16.29 -13.33
C ARG A 276 -11.79 -16.49 -13.94
N LEU A 277 -10.70 -16.34 -13.16
CA LEU A 277 -9.34 -16.34 -13.70
C LEU A 277 -8.99 -17.70 -14.35
N ILE A 278 -9.12 -18.80 -13.63
CA ILE A 278 -8.78 -20.13 -14.17
C ILE A 278 -9.62 -20.47 -15.40
N PRO A 279 -10.96 -20.35 -15.39
CA PRO A 279 -11.76 -20.62 -16.58
C PRO A 279 -11.44 -19.71 -17.77
N SER A 280 -11.17 -18.42 -17.55
CA SER A 280 -10.79 -17.52 -18.64
C SER A 280 -9.41 -17.84 -19.21
N SER A 281 -8.43 -18.17 -18.36
CA SER A 281 -7.10 -18.60 -18.81
C SER A 281 -7.15 -19.89 -19.60
N LEU A 282 -7.98 -20.85 -19.22
CA LEU A 282 -8.17 -22.10 -19.99
C LEU A 282 -8.79 -21.83 -21.36
N LYS A 283 -9.77 -20.94 -21.46
CA LYS A 283 -10.33 -20.52 -22.76
C LYS A 283 -9.30 -19.82 -23.63
N LEU A 284 -8.41 -19.03 -23.02
CA LEU A 284 -7.36 -18.27 -23.70
C LEU A 284 -6.28 -19.19 -24.34
N VAL A 285 -6.17 -20.45 -23.91
CA VAL A 285 -5.22 -21.45 -24.49
C VAL A 285 -5.40 -21.58 -26.00
N PHE A 286 -6.63 -21.48 -26.49
CA PHE A 286 -6.94 -21.65 -27.92
C PHE A 286 -6.60 -20.44 -28.79
N SER A 287 -6.54 -19.22 -28.21
CA SER A 287 -6.27 -17.98 -28.95
C SER A 287 -4.90 -17.38 -28.65
N GLN A 288 -4.44 -17.47 -27.40
CA GLN A 288 -3.19 -16.88 -26.92
C GLN A 288 -2.47 -17.84 -25.97
N PRO A 289 -1.95 -19.00 -26.44
CA PRO A 289 -1.43 -20.07 -25.60
C PRO A 289 -0.29 -19.61 -24.68
N GLY A 290 0.60 -18.74 -25.16
CA GLY A 290 1.72 -18.24 -24.35
C GLY A 290 1.25 -17.36 -23.16
N VAL A 291 0.21 -16.56 -23.33
CA VAL A 291 -0.38 -15.77 -22.24
C VAL A 291 -1.11 -16.67 -21.26
N ALA A 292 -1.91 -17.60 -21.78
CA ALA A 292 -2.66 -18.56 -20.97
C ALA A 292 -1.76 -19.39 -20.06
N LEU A 293 -0.69 -19.96 -20.61
CA LEU A 293 0.27 -20.74 -19.83
C LEU A 293 0.97 -19.91 -18.74
N ARG A 294 1.32 -18.66 -19.05
CA ARG A 294 1.91 -17.75 -18.05
C ARG A 294 0.91 -17.43 -16.93
N GLN A 295 -0.36 -17.19 -17.25
CA GLN A 295 -1.41 -16.91 -16.26
C GLN A 295 -1.67 -18.13 -15.37
N LEU A 296 -1.79 -19.32 -15.94
CA LEU A 296 -1.95 -20.56 -15.16
C LEU A 296 -0.74 -20.85 -14.29
N TRP A 297 0.48 -20.69 -14.84
CA TRP A 297 1.71 -20.86 -14.06
C TRP A 297 1.79 -19.92 -12.88
N VAL A 298 1.58 -18.61 -13.09
CA VAL A 298 1.62 -17.64 -11.99
C VAL A 298 0.53 -17.90 -10.97
N THR A 299 -0.64 -18.38 -11.38
CA THR A 299 -1.72 -18.75 -10.47
C THR A 299 -1.30 -19.87 -9.53
N ILE A 300 -0.74 -20.94 -10.07
CA ILE A 300 -0.22 -22.08 -9.27
C ILE A 300 0.89 -21.57 -8.32
N LEU A 301 1.84 -20.81 -8.85
CA LEU A 301 2.96 -20.27 -8.07
C LEU A 301 2.50 -19.42 -6.89
N VAL A 302 1.58 -18.49 -7.13
CA VAL A 302 1.06 -17.60 -6.09
C VAL A 302 0.30 -18.37 -5.02
N LEU A 303 -0.63 -19.25 -5.43
CA LEU A 303 -1.43 -20.05 -4.48
C LEU A 303 -0.53 -20.95 -3.61
N ALA A 304 0.44 -21.63 -4.23
CA ALA A 304 1.39 -22.46 -3.49
C ALA A 304 2.23 -21.67 -2.49
N CYS A 305 2.76 -20.49 -2.90
CA CYS A 305 3.57 -19.66 -2.02
C CYS A 305 2.76 -19.03 -0.88
N VAL A 306 1.53 -18.56 -1.14
CA VAL A 306 0.62 -18.06 -0.10
C VAL A 306 0.31 -19.17 0.91
N ALA A 307 -0.06 -20.37 0.44
CA ALA A 307 -0.32 -21.51 1.31
C ALA A 307 0.91 -21.88 2.16
N THR A 308 2.10 -21.90 1.56
CA THR A 308 3.35 -22.19 2.27
C THR A 308 3.65 -21.15 3.33
N GLY A 309 3.49 -19.85 3.03
CA GLY A 309 3.67 -18.77 4.02
C GLY A 309 2.69 -18.88 5.19
N TYR A 310 1.42 -19.14 4.89
CA TYR A 310 0.38 -19.33 5.89
C TYR A 310 0.69 -20.51 6.83
N LEU A 311 1.05 -21.66 6.27
CA LEU A 311 1.42 -22.86 7.03
C LEU A 311 2.71 -22.62 7.84
N SER A 312 3.71 -21.94 7.30
CA SER A 312 4.95 -21.63 8.01
C SER A 312 4.69 -20.84 9.29
N TYR A 313 3.85 -19.79 9.21
CA TYR A 313 3.45 -19.04 10.42
C TYR A 313 2.71 -19.92 11.41
N THR A 314 1.73 -20.70 10.94
CA THR A 314 0.91 -21.56 11.79
C THR A 314 1.76 -22.60 12.53
N ILE A 315 2.67 -23.29 11.80
CA ILE A 315 3.55 -24.30 12.40
C ILE A 315 4.54 -23.68 13.38
N SER A 316 5.20 -22.57 13.01
CA SER A 316 6.15 -21.89 13.91
C SER A 316 5.51 -21.51 15.23
N ASN A 317 4.24 -21.11 15.22
CA ASN A 317 3.51 -20.73 16.44
C ASN A 317 2.92 -21.90 17.23
N LEU A 318 2.81 -23.11 16.66
CA LEU A 318 2.47 -24.31 17.42
C LEU A 318 3.61 -24.73 18.35
N PHE A 319 4.87 -24.50 17.95
CA PHE A 319 6.06 -24.87 18.71
C PHE A 319 6.58 -23.77 19.65
N HIS A 320 6.14 -22.51 19.50
CA HIS A 320 6.59 -21.36 20.29
C HIS A 320 5.50 -20.90 21.29
N HIS A 321 4.89 -21.84 22.01
CA HIS A 321 3.89 -21.53 23.03
C HIS A 321 4.46 -20.89 24.32
N SER A 322 5.74 -20.48 24.36
CA SER A 322 6.40 -20.00 25.59
C SER A 322 6.96 -18.58 25.57
N GLU A 323 6.90 -17.83 24.45
CA GLU A 323 7.32 -16.44 24.48
C GLU A 323 6.22 -15.53 23.94
N GLY A 324 5.49 -14.93 24.88
CA GLY A 324 4.44 -13.96 24.58
C GLY A 324 5.00 -12.78 23.81
N TYR A 325 4.62 -12.65 22.53
CA TYR A 325 4.64 -11.35 21.87
C TYR A 325 3.58 -10.48 22.55
N ILE A 326 4.03 -9.76 23.56
CA ILE A 326 3.24 -8.80 24.31
C ILE A 326 2.76 -7.73 23.32
N VAL A 327 1.45 -7.68 23.16
CA VAL A 327 0.75 -6.52 22.62
C VAL A 327 0.84 -5.45 23.71
N GLY A 328 1.81 -4.56 23.60
CA GLY A 328 1.95 -3.33 24.35
C GLY A 328 1.65 -2.15 23.43
#